data_9e743c8a838e463086a5ca1d704d3bed
#
_entry.id   9e743c8a838e463086a5ca1d704d3bed
#
_cell.length_a   1.000
_cell.length_b   1.000
_cell.length_c   1.000
_cell.angle_alpha   90.00
_cell.angle_beta   90.00
_cell.angle_gamma   90.00
#
_symmetry.space_group_name_H-M   'P 1'
#
loop_
_entity.id
_entity.type
_entity.pdbx_description
1 polymer ?
#
loop_
_entity_poly.entity_id
_entity_poly.type
_entity_poly.pdbx_seq_one_letter_code
_entity_poly.pdbx_strand_id
1 'polypeptide(L)'
;LGDALEAKRDLETAARVYGSIIDLYPARADFRRFAGERLERIGAAQRALIIDTYRRAVEQRPDHLTGHRLLAYALVRDGQYAAAFAAILAGIDHRYPANRFAGAERVLAEDVGMIGAAYIAHAAGVRDEVTAQLARRGVALPTRPSTRFIMYWETDGNDVDFHIRDARGGHAWYSNRHLASGGDLYADITTGYGPECFAIHDKPAAGPYRLSINYYSQGPMGYGMGLLQIQKFDGQGNLSFEDRPYVIMTDQAFVDLGTYR
;
A
#
# COMPACT_ATOMS: atom_id res chain seq x y z
N LEU A 1 9.24 17.29 12.19
CA LEU A 1 10.65 17.17 12.56
C LEU A 1 11.32 16.02 11.83
N GLY A 2 10.78 14.80 11.86
CA GLY A 2 11.35 13.62 11.19
C GLY A 2 11.61 13.86 9.70
N ASP A 3 10.62 14.37 8.95
CA ASP A 3 10.76 14.66 7.52
C ASP A 3 11.86 15.72 7.24
N ALA A 4 12.01 16.70 8.11
CA ALA A 4 13.08 17.71 7.99
C ALA A 4 14.48 17.12 8.24
N LEU A 5 14.60 16.17 9.15
CA LEU A 5 15.85 15.44 9.42
C LEU A 5 16.17 14.49 8.26
N GLU A 6 15.19 13.79 7.74
CA GLU A 6 15.34 12.94 6.55
C GLU A 6 15.83 13.76 5.34
N ALA A 7 15.25 14.92 5.09
CA ALA A 7 15.69 15.83 4.04
C ALA A 7 17.15 16.31 4.21
N LYS A 8 17.62 16.41 5.46
CA LYS A 8 19.03 16.70 5.81
C LYS A 8 19.94 15.46 5.82
N ARG A 9 19.39 14.27 5.52
CA ARG A 9 20.07 12.97 5.59
C ARG A 9 20.55 12.56 7.00
N ASP A 10 19.99 13.15 8.04
CA ASP A 10 20.16 12.68 9.41
C ASP A 10 19.17 11.55 9.71
N LEU A 11 19.43 10.39 9.08
CA LEU A 11 18.50 9.26 9.06
C LEU A 11 18.39 8.58 10.44
N GLU A 12 19.45 8.61 11.24
CA GLU A 12 19.43 8.04 12.59
C GLU A 12 18.50 8.82 13.51
N THR A 13 18.64 10.15 13.53
CA THR A 13 17.77 11.00 14.34
C THR A 13 16.33 10.99 13.80
N ALA A 14 16.15 10.97 12.47
CA ALA A 14 14.83 10.82 11.86
C ALA A 14 14.12 9.52 12.32
N ALA A 15 14.84 8.39 12.31
CA ALA A 15 14.30 7.11 12.78
C ALA A 15 13.88 7.17 14.25
N ARG A 16 14.67 7.80 15.12
CA ARG A 16 14.31 8.00 16.53
C ARG A 16 13.06 8.86 16.70
N VAL A 17 12.94 9.93 15.90
CA VAL A 17 11.75 10.79 15.92
C VAL A 17 10.50 10.04 15.47
N TYR A 18 10.58 9.24 14.41
CA TYR A 18 9.44 8.42 13.98
C TYR A 18 9.12 7.32 15.00
N GLY A 19 10.13 6.67 15.57
CA GLY A 19 9.97 5.67 16.63
C GLY A 19 9.29 6.23 17.88
N SER A 20 9.57 7.49 18.27
CA SER A 20 8.94 8.11 19.43
C SER A 20 7.42 8.25 19.33
N ILE A 21 6.86 8.26 18.10
CA ILE A 21 5.41 8.26 17.90
C ILE A 21 4.82 6.95 18.42
N ILE A 22 5.50 5.82 18.21
CA ILE A 22 5.07 4.50 18.69
C ILE A 22 5.12 4.44 20.23
N ASP A 23 6.13 5.03 20.83
CA ASP A 23 6.29 5.07 22.29
C ASP A 23 5.24 5.97 22.96
N LEU A 24 4.94 7.11 22.33
CA LEU A 24 3.94 8.05 22.83
C LEU A 24 2.50 7.54 22.68
N TYR A 25 2.24 6.74 21.65
CA TYR A 25 0.90 6.26 21.30
C TYR A 25 0.87 4.74 21.07
N PRO A 26 1.25 3.92 22.05
CA PRO A 26 1.46 2.48 21.85
C PRO A 26 0.19 1.70 21.50
N ALA A 27 -0.99 2.23 21.85
CA ALA A 27 -2.30 1.62 21.57
C ALA A 27 -2.94 2.09 20.25
N ARG A 28 -2.27 2.96 19.47
CA ARG A 28 -2.81 3.55 18.24
C ARG A 28 -2.24 2.84 17.02
N ALA A 29 -3.03 1.95 16.43
CA ALA A 29 -2.65 1.21 15.22
C ALA A 29 -2.36 2.13 14.01
N ASP A 30 -3.10 3.22 13.86
CA ASP A 30 -2.91 4.23 12.83
C ASP A 30 -1.53 4.91 12.96
N PHE A 31 -1.14 5.32 14.18
CA PHE A 31 0.19 5.90 14.42
C PHE A 31 1.32 4.88 14.27
N ARG A 32 1.07 3.60 14.53
CA ARG A 32 2.05 2.54 14.23
C ARG A 32 2.28 2.41 12.73
N ARG A 33 1.21 2.41 11.91
CA ARG A 33 1.33 2.37 10.45
C ARG A 33 2.01 3.63 9.94
N PHE A 34 1.58 4.81 10.39
CA PHE A 34 2.20 6.08 10.04
C PHE A 34 3.70 6.14 10.34
N ALA A 35 4.14 5.66 11.50
CA ALA A 35 5.56 5.61 11.85
C ALA A 35 6.30 4.57 11.00
N GLY A 36 5.73 3.38 10.82
CA GLY A 36 6.31 2.31 10.01
C GLY A 36 6.56 2.72 8.56
N GLU A 37 5.61 3.41 7.93
CA GLU A 37 5.74 3.95 6.56
C GLU A 37 6.94 4.87 6.39
N ARG A 38 7.21 5.70 7.39
CA ARG A 38 8.35 6.61 7.37
C ARG A 38 9.66 5.89 7.67
N LEU A 39 9.64 4.92 8.56
CA LEU A 39 10.80 4.08 8.84
C LEU A 39 11.19 3.23 7.61
N GLU A 40 10.24 2.81 6.77
CA GLU A 40 10.52 2.13 5.49
C GLU A 40 11.43 2.97 4.58
N ARG A 41 11.24 4.30 4.56
CA ARG A 41 12.08 5.23 3.78
C ARG A 41 13.48 5.40 4.37
N ILE A 42 13.63 5.24 5.68
CA ILE A 42 14.95 5.25 6.35
C ILE A 42 15.80 4.06 5.89
N GLY A 43 15.17 2.92 5.66
CA GLY A 43 15.82 1.78 5.03
C GLY A 43 15.96 0.53 5.89
N ALA A 44 16.75 -0.41 5.40
CA ALA A 44 16.84 -1.77 5.91
C ALA A 44 17.30 -1.87 7.39
N ALA A 45 18.05 -0.91 7.90
CA ALA A 45 18.51 -0.88 9.28
C ALA A 45 17.34 -0.85 10.30
N GLN A 46 16.16 -0.38 9.88
CA GLN A 46 14.96 -0.30 10.72
C GLN A 46 14.01 -1.50 10.53
N ARG A 47 14.36 -2.49 9.73
CA ARG A 47 13.46 -3.57 9.29
C ARG A 47 12.79 -4.32 10.45
N ALA A 48 13.55 -4.68 11.47
CA ALA A 48 13.01 -5.39 12.62
C ALA A 48 11.94 -4.56 13.37
N LEU A 49 12.20 -3.26 13.56
CA LEU A 49 11.25 -2.33 14.19
C LEU A 49 10.00 -2.14 13.33
N ILE A 50 10.15 -2.04 12.01
CA ILE A 50 9.06 -1.90 11.06
C ILE A 50 8.13 -3.11 11.12
N ILE A 51 8.69 -4.32 11.06
CA ILE A 51 7.92 -5.57 11.11
C ILE A 51 7.19 -5.71 12.45
N ASP A 52 7.86 -5.45 13.58
CA ASP A 52 7.21 -5.47 14.90
C ASP A 52 6.07 -4.46 14.99
N THR A 53 6.30 -3.25 14.52
CA THR A 53 5.31 -2.17 14.52
C THR A 53 4.08 -2.52 13.70
N TYR A 54 4.25 -3.04 12.49
CA TYR A 54 3.11 -3.46 11.65
C TYR A 54 2.40 -4.70 12.21
N ARG A 55 3.13 -5.65 12.80
CA ARG A 55 2.52 -6.81 13.47
C ARG A 55 1.60 -6.37 14.60
N ARG A 56 2.04 -5.46 15.45
CA ARG A 56 1.22 -4.89 16.53
C ARG A 56 0.03 -4.08 16.01
N ALA A 57 0.20 -3.39 14.88
CA ALA A 57 -0.92 -2.70 14.24
C ALA A 57 -1.99 -3.67 13.75
N VAL A 58 -1.61 -4.83 13.20
CA VAL A 58 -2.52 -5.92 12.82
C VAL A 58 -3.20 -6.52 14.05
N GLU A 59 -2.47 -6.80 15.12
CA GLU A 59 -3.03 -7.31 16.39
C GLU A 59 -4.07 -6.36 16.99
N GLN A 60 -3.82 -5.04 16.91
CA GLN A 60 -4.72 -4.01 17.43
C GLN A 60 -5.95 -3.79 16.54
N ARG A 61 -5.80 -3.92 15.22
CA ARG A 61 -6.85 -3.72 14.22
C ARG A 61 -6.79 -4.79 13.13
N PRO A 62 -7.15 -6.03 13.46
CA PRO A 62 -7.15 -7.14 12.50
C PRO A 62 -8.18 -6.96 11.37
N ASP A 63 -9.19 -6.13 11.60
CA ASP A 63 -10.21 -5.71 10.64
C ASP A 63 -9.74 -4.63 9.65
N HIS A 64 -8.48 -4.21 9.70
CA HIS A 64 -7.93 -3.17 8.83
C HIS A 64 -7.02 -3.78 7.77
N LEU A 65 -7.52 -3.84 6.55
CA LEU A 65 -6.87 -4.52 5.41
C LEU A 65 -5.47 -4.00 5.10
N THR A 66 -5.25 -2.68 5.18
CA THR A 66 -3.93 -2.07 4.92
C THR A 66 -2.88 -2.55 5.92
N GLY A 67 -3.25 -2.84 7.18
CA GLY A 67 -2.33 -3.39 8.17
C GLY A 67 -1.70 -4.71 7.72
N HIS A 68 -2.52 -5.65 7.22
CA HIS A 68 -2.05 -6.92 6.70
C HIS A 68 -1.13 -6.75 5.48
N ARG A 69 -1.46 -5.83 4.58
CA ARG A 69 -0.66 -5.52 3.40
C ARG A 69 0.72 -4.99 3.78
N LEU A 70 0.78 -3.99 4.67
CA LEU A 70 2.02 -3.38 5.13
C LEU A 70 2.94 -4.40 5.83
N LEU A 71 2.37 -5.22 6.72
CA LEU A 71 3.13 -6.29 7.38
C LEU A 71 3.69 -7.28 6.35
N ALA A 72 2.85 -7.75 5.43
CA ALA A 72 3.27 -8.73 4.43
C ALA A 72 4.39 -8.18 3.53
N TYR A 73 4.29 -6.95 3.08
CA TYR A 73 5.34 -6.35 2.24
C TYR A 73 6.61 -5.98 3.01
N ALA A 74 6.52 -5.61 4.29
CA ALA A 74 7.71 -5.47 5.12
C ALA A 74 8.47 -6.80 5.27
N LEU A 75 7.73 -7.91 5.43
CA LEU A 75 8.29 -9.25 5.47
C LEU A 75 8.91 -9.67 4.13
N VAL A 76 8.28 -9.34 2.99
CA VAL A 76 8.87 -9.55 1.64
C VAL A 76 10.19 -8.79 1.51
N ARG A 77 10.22 -7.52 1.92
CA ARG A 77 11.45 -6.68 1.88
C ARG A 77 12.57 -7.22 2.76
N ASP A 78 12.21 -8.02 3.78
CA ASP A 78 13.16 -8.70 4.68
C ASP A 78 13.50 -10.14 4.25
N GLY A 79 12.98 -10.61 3.12
CA GLY A 79 13.20 -11.97 2.62
C GLY A 79 12.44 -13.07 3.38
N GLN A 80 11.52 -12.72 4.28
CA GLN A 80 10.71 -13.64 5.06
C GLN A 80 9.44 -14.05 4.29
N TYR A 81 9.59 -14.67 3.12
CA TYR A 81 8.50 -14.93 2.18
C TYR A 81 7.39 -15.83 2.74
N ALA A 82 7.73 -16.85 3.52
CA ALA A 82 6.74 -17.72 4.16
C ALA A 82 5.87 -16.94 5.15
N ALA A 83 6.48 -16.11 5.99
CA ALA A 83 5.76 -15.28 6.95
C ALA A 83 4.94 -14.19 6.25
N ALA A 84 5.46 -13.62 5.15
CA ALA A 84 4.75 -12.65 4.31
C ALA A 84 3.47 -13.27 3.72
N PHE A 85 3.59 -14.47 3.18
CA PHE A 85 2.46 -15.19 2.62
C PHE A 85 1.40 -15.52 3.68
N ALA A 86 1.81 -15.98 4.86
CA ALA A 86 0.89 -16.22 5.97
C ALA A 86 0.18 -14.91 6.42
N ALA A 87 0.90 -13.79 6.50
CA ALA A 87 0.32 -12.50 6.90
C ALA A 87 -0.73 -11.98 5.90
N ILE A 88 -0.48 -12.13 4.58
CA ILE A 88 -1.45 -11.67 3.58
C ILE A 88 -2.64 -12.62 3.45
N LEU A 89 -2.44 -13.93 3.67
CA LEU A 89 -3.55 -14.88 3.73
C LEU A 89 -4.49 -14.57 4.91
N ALA A 90 -3.96 -14.22 6.07
CA ALA A 90 -4.77 -13.78 7.20
C ALA A 90 -5.59 -12.53 6.85
N GLY A 91 -5.04 -11.62 6.04
CA GLY A 91 -5.74 -10.44 5.54
C GLY A 91 -6.91 -10.78 4.62
N ILE A 92 -6.70 -11.63 3.62
CA ILE A 92 -7.76 -11.95 2.64
C ILE A 92 -8.87 -12.83 3.25
N ASP A 93 -8.58 -13.57 4.31
CA ASP A 93 -9.56 -14.41 5.00
C ASP A 93 -10.51 -13.57 5.90
N HIS A 94 -10.23 -12.29 6.11
CA HIS A 94 -11.14 -11.36 6.78
C HIS A 94 -12.29 -10.95 5.86
N ARG A 95 -13.46 -10.69 6.46
CA ARG A 95 -14.59 -10.11 5.73
C ARG A 95 -14.57 -8.60 5.85
N TYR A 96 -14.50 -7.93 4.71
CA TYR A 96 -14.57 -6.48 4.64
C TYR A 96 -15.96 -6.07 4.13
N PRO A 97 -16.72 -5.21 4.85
CA PRO A 97 -18.03 -4.75 4.39
C PRO A 97 -17.90 -3.98 3.08
N ALA A 98 -18.64 -4.41 2.04
CA ALA A 98 -18.55 -3.82 0.69
C ALA A 98 -18.94 -2.32 0.65
N ASN A 99 -19.76 -1.86 1.59
CA ASN A 99 -20.13 -0.45 1.71
C ASN A 99 -18.99 0.45 2.25
N ARG A 100 -17.93 -0.14 2.79
CA ARG A 100 -16.76 0.59 3.32
C ARG A 100 -15.46 0.27 2.60
N PHE A 101 -15.39 -0.83 1.87
CA PHE A 101 -14.19 -1.37 1.26
C PHE A 101 -14.44 -1.89 -0.17
N ALA A 102 -15.22 -1.12 -0.96
CA ALA A 102 -15.53 -1.50 -2.33
C ALA A 102 -14.25 -1.69 -3.16
N GLY A 103 -14.07 -2.90 -3.71
CA GLY A 103 -12.88 -3.25 -4.51
C GLY A 103 -11.64 -3.68 -3.71
N ALA A 104 -11.67 -3.59 -2.38
CA ALA A 104 -10.54 -4.00 -1.51
C ALA A 104 -10.20 -5.49 -1.67
N GLU A 105 -11.19 -6.34 -1.90
CA GLU A 105 -10.98 -7.77 -2.14
C GLU A 105 -10.10 -8.03 -3.37
N ARG A 106 -10.26 -7.24 -4.44
CA ARG A 106 -9.41 -7.33 -5.62
C ARG A 106 -7.97 -6.94 -5.29
N VAL A 107 -7.76 -5.86 -4.52
CA VAL A 107 -6.41 -5.44 -4.10
C VAL A 107 -5.72 -6.56 -3.33
N LEU A 108 -6.42 -7.15 -2.36
CA LEU A 108 -5.88 -8.27 -1.57
C LEU A 108 -5.62 -9.52 -2.41
N ALA A 109 -6.51 -9.89 -3.32
CA ALA A 109 -6.31 -11.04 -4.19
C ALA A 109 -5.05 -10.88 -5.07
N GLU A 110 -4.83 -9.69 -5.62
CA GLU A 110 -3.62 -9.38 -6.37
C GLU A 110 -2.36 -9.42 -5.47
N ASP A 111 -2.42 -8.88 -4.25
CA ASP A 111 -1.32 -8.94 -3.28
C ASP A 111 -0.99 -10.39 -2.91
N VAL A 112 -1.99 -11.23 -2.62
CA VAL A 112 -1.82 -12.66 -2.31
C VAL A 112 -1.15 -13.38 -3.47
N GLY A 113 -1.60 -13.13 -4.71
CA GLY A 113 -1.01 -13.71 -5.91
C GLY A 113 0.47 -13.35 -6.08
N MET A 114 0.82 -12.06 -5.93
CA MET A 114 2.19 -11.57 -6.09
C MET A 114 3.12 -12.06 -4.97
N ILE A 115 2.67 -12.07 -3.72
CA ILE A 115 3.45 -12.58 -2.59
C ILE A 115 3.60 -14.10 -2.70
N GLY A 116 2.57 -14.81 -3.17
CA GLY A 116 2.66 -16.24 -3.47
C GLY A 116 3.67 -16.54 -4.56
N ALA A 117 3.70 -15.74 -5.62
CA ALA A 117 4.71 -15.85 -6.70
C ALA A 117 6.12 -15.57 -6.15
N ALA A 118 6.28 -14.56 -5.31
CA ALA A 118 7.57 -14.27 -4.66
C ALA A 118 8.02 -15.43 -3.75
N TYR A 119 7.11 -16.02 -2.98
CA TYR A 119 7.44 -17.16 -2.14
C TYR A 119 7.89 -18.36 -2.97
N ILE A 120 7.21 -18.68 -4.07
CA ILE A 120 7.62 -19.76 -4.99
C ILE A 120 8.98 -19.47 -5.63
N ALA A 121 9.26 -18.23 -5.98
CA ALA A 121 10.53 -17.86 -6.63
C ALA A 121 11.74 -17.95 -5.69
N HIS A 122 11.53 -17.74 -4.39
CA HIS A 122 12.62 -17.64 -3.41
C HIS A 122 12.71 -18.83 -2.44
N ALA A 123 11.82 -19.81 -2.54
CA ALA A 123 11.84 -21.00 -1.69
C ALA A 123 11.58 -22.27 -2.51
N ALA A 124 12.42 -23.28 -2.31
CA ALA A 124 12.27 -24.55 -3.02
C ALA A 124 11.11 -25.39 -2.40
N GLY A 125 10.40 -26.13 -3.26
CA GLY A 125 9.42 -27.16 -2.82
C GLY A 125 8.07 -26.61 -2.34
N VAL A 126 7.84 -25.30 -2.37
CA VAL A 126 6.60 -24.69 -1.81
C VAL A 126 5.49 -24.48 -2.84
N ARG A 127 5.77 -24.72 -4.13
CA ARG A 127 4.84 -24.39 -5.23
C ARG A 127 3.45 -25.02 -5.04
N ASP A 128 3.39 -26.29 -4.73
CA ASP A 128 2.12 -27.02 -4.63
C ASP A 128 1.29 -26.51 -3.44
N GLU A 129 1.94 -26.26 -2.30
CA GLU A 129 1.30 -25.65 -1.14
C GLU A 129 0.74 -24.27 -1.46
N VAL A 130 1.57 -23.38 -2.01
CA VAL A 130 1.16 -22.01 -2.37
C VAL A 130 0.00 -22.05 -3.38
N THR A 131 0.11 -22.88 -4.44
CA THR A 131 -0.93 -23.00 -5.46
C THR A 131 -2.25 -23.51 -4.86
N ALA A 132 -2.20 -24.47 -3.95
CA ALA A 132 -3.39 -24.97 -3.25
C ALA A 132 -4.04 -23.88 -2.37
N GLN A 133 -3.24 -23.08 -1.66
CA GLN A 133 -3.75 -21.96 -0.85
C GLN A 133 -4.41 -20.87 -1.71
N LEU A 134 -3.83 -20.55 -2.86
CA LEU A 134 -4.40 -19.60 -3.83
C LEU A 134 -5.72 -20.12 -4.40
N ALA A 135 -5.75 -21.39 -4.84
CA ALA A 135 -6.94 -22.00 -5.43
C ALA A 135 -8.14 -22.01 -4.47
N ARG A 136 -7.93 -22.27 -3.18
CA ARG A 136 -8.99 -22.21 -2.15
C ARG A 136 -9.66 -20.83 -2.05
N ARG A 137 -8.96 -19.78 -2.45
CA ARG A 137 -9.42 -18.37 -2.39
C ARG A 137 -9.80 -17.81 -3.74
N GLY A 138 -9.78 -18.63 -4.80
CA GLY A 138 -10.05 -18.18 -6.16
C GLY A 138 -9.01 -17.19 -6.72
N VAL A 139 -7.79 -17.22 -6.16
CA VAL A 139 -6.68 -16.35 -6.59
C VAL A 139 -5.79 -17.10 -7.57
N ALA A 140 -5.37 -16.42 -8.64
CA ALA A 140 -4.41 -16.96 -9.60
C ALA A 140 -3.00 -16.39 -9.35
N LEU A 141 -1.97 -17.18 -9.71
CA LEU A 141 -0.61 -16.66 -9.76
C LEU A 141 -0.49 -15.68 -10.93
N PRO A 142 0.02 -14.47 -10.70
CA PRO A 142 0.28 -13.53 -11.78
C PRO A 142 1.47 -14.04 -12.62
N THR A 143 1.30 -13.99 -13.95
CA THR A 143 2.30 -14.46 -14.92
C THR A 143 2.89 -13.34 -15.77
N ARG A 144 2.36 -12.12 -15.62
CA ARG A 144 2.79 -10.95 -16.39
C ARG A 144 3.25 -9.84 -15.45
N PRO A 145 4.16 -8.98 -15.90
CA PRO A 145 4.55 -7.80 -15.15
C PRO A 145 3.36 -6.89 -14.85
N SER A 146 3.44 -6.17 -13.75
CA SER A 146 2.47 -5.13 -13.44
C SER A 146 3.09 -3.99 -12.66
N THR A 147 2.51 -2.81 -12.79
CA THR A 147 2.78 -1.64 -11.95
C THR A 147 1.48 -1.21 -11.31
N ARG A 148 1.48 -1.08 -10.00
CA ARG A 148 0.30 -0.68 -9.23
C ARG A 148 0.62 0.59 -8.44
N PHE A 149 -0.28 1.54 -8.49
CA PHE A 149 -0.30 2.73 -7.64
C PHE A 149 -1.39 2.53 -6.61
N ILE A 150 -1.01 2.27 -5.36
CA ILE A 150 -1.95 1.94 -4.29
C ILE A 150 -1.91 3.06 -3.27
N MET A 151 -3.01 3.76 -3.15
CA MET A 151 -3.19 4.85 -2.20
C MET A 151 -4.08 4.39 -1.05
N TYR A 152 -3.70 4.70 0.17
CA TYR A 152 -4.54 4.50 1.34
C TYR A 152 -4.33 5.62 2.36
N TRP A 153 -5.27 5.73 3.28
CA TRP A 153 -5.23 6.71 4.36
C TRP A 153 -5.59 6.09 5.71
N GLU A 154 -5.13 6.72 6.78
CA GLU A 154 -5.24 6.23 8.14
C GLU A 154 -6.42 6.83 8.93
N THR A 155 -7.09 7.83 8.35
CA THR A 155 -8.16 8.57 8.98
C THR A 155 -9.51 8.13 8.44
N ASP A 156 -10.36 7.57 9.32
CA ASP A 156 -11.67 7.04 8.94
C ASP A 156 -12.62 8.12 8.45
N GLY A 157 -13.41 7.77 7.45
CA GLY A 157 -14.46 8.63 6.92
C GLY A 157 -13.98 9.78 6.04
N ASN A 158 -12.70 9.79 5.66
CA ASN A 158 -12.20 10.70 4.65
C ASN A 158 -12.57 10.19 3.25
N ASP A 159 -12.88 11.11 2.38
CA ASP A 159 -13.04 10.88 0.94
C ASP A 159 -11.81 11.47 0.23
N VAL A 160 -10.97 10.61 -0.34
CA VAL A 160 -9.70 10.99 -0.94
C VAL A 160 -9.62 10.40 -2.34
N ASP A 161 -9.94 11.21 -3.34
CA ASP A 161 -9.91 10.80 -4.74
C ASP A 161 -8.49 10.70 -5.29
N PHE A 162 -8.17 9.60 -5.94
CA PHE A 162 -6.90 9.40 -6.61
C PHE A 162 -6.99 9.82 -8.08
N HIS A 163 -6.04 10.64 -8.50
CA HIS A 163 -5.94 11.17 -9.86
C HIS A 163 -4.65 10.73 -10.53
N ILE A 164 -4.75 10.07 -11.68
CA ILE A 164 -3.62 9.61 -12.50
C ILE A 164 -3.72 10.25 -13.87
N ARG A 165 -2.69 11.01 -14.28
CA ARG A 165 -2.60 11.60 -15.62
C ARG A 165 -1.39 11.04 -16.35
N ASP A 166 -1.60 10.54 -17.57
CA ASP A 166 -0.54 10.05 -18.42
C ASP A 166 0.04 11.13 -19.35
N ALA A 167 1.16 10.83 -20.00
CA ALA A 167 1.81 11.77 -20.93
C ALA A 167 1.04 11.95 -22.26
N ARG A 168 0.02 11.14 -22.51
CA ARG A 168 -0.84 11.23 -23.71
C ARG A 168 -2.09 12.06 -23.49
N GLY A 169 -2.21 12.71 -22.31
CA GLY A 169 -3.36 13.54 -21.94
C GLY A 169 -4.52 12.76 -21.32
N GLY A 170 -4.35 11.46 -21.07
CA GLY A 170 -5.34 10.65 -20.36
C GLY A 170 -5.42 11.06 -18.88
N HIS A 171 -6.63 10.93 -18.28
CA HIS A 171 -6.87 11.20 -16.88
C HIS A 171 -7.80 10.12 -16.31
N ALA A 172 -7.28 9.31 -15.38
CA ALA A 172 -8.05 8.39 -14.59
C ALA A 172 -8.35 8.99 -13.21
N TRP A 173 -9.62 8.84 -12.78
CA TRP A 173 -10.17 9.33 -11.52
C TRP A 173 -11.52 8.65 -11.28
N TYR A 174 -12.21 8.89 -10.19
CA TYR A 174 -13.44 8.17 -9.81
C TYR A 174 -14.50 8.04 -10.93
N SER A 175 -14.70 9.07 -11.77
CA SER A 175 -15.71 9.04 -12.84
C SER A 175 -15.20 8.58 -14.21
N ASN A 176 -13.88 8.48 -14.39
CA ASN A 176 -13.24 7.93 -15.59
C ASN A 176 -12.09 7.02 -15.17
N ARG A 177 -12.39 5.77 -14.92
CA ARG A 177 -11.45 4.85 -14.23
C ARG A 177 -10.40 4.22 -15.14
N HIS A 178 -10.52 4.38 -16.47
CA HIS A 178 -9.63 3.76 -17.44
C HIS A 178 -8.81 4.79 -18.21
N LEU A 179 -7.53 4.50 -18.40
CA LEU A 179 -6.72 5.23 -19.38
C LEU A 179 -6.74 4.50 -20.73
N ALA A 180 -6.91 5.25 -21.82
CA ALA A 180 -6.78 4.69 -23.17
C ALA A 180 -5.38 4.09 -23.44
N SER A 181 -4.37 4.56 -22.71
CA SER A 181 -3.00 4.04 -22.74
C SER A 181 -2.80 2.76 -21.95
N GLY A 182 -3.83 2.26 -21.27
CA GLY A 182 -3.80 1.12 -20.38
C GLY A 182 -3.77 1.50 -18.91
N GLY A 183 -4.40 0.69 -18.10
CA GLY A 183 -4.55 0.84 -16.67
C GLY A 183 -5.99 1.12 -16.22
N ASP A 184 -6.29 0.68 -15.01
CA ASP A 184 -7.62 0.67 -14.44
C ASP A 184 -7.57 1.11 -12.96
N LEU A 185 -8.34 2.16 -12.61
CA LEU A 185 -8.58 2.59 -11.25
C LEU A 185 -9.76 1.81 -10.69
N TYR A 186 -9.50 0.94 -9.76
CA TYR A 186 -10.52 0.17 -9.05
C TYR A 186 -10.38 0.40 -7.53
N ALA A 187 -11.38 0.03 -6.77
CA ALA A 187 -11.49 0.37 -5.37
C ALA A 187 -11.54 1.91 -5.15
N ASP A 188 -12.73 2.44 -5.30
CA ASP A 188 -13.07 3.83 -5.01
C ASP A 188 -13.84 3.84 -3.68
N ILE A 189 -13.15 4.29 -2.62
CA ILE A 189 -13.64 4.19 -1.24
C ILE A 189 -13.88 5.58 -0.67
N THR A 190 -15.15 5.93 -0.48
CA THR A 190 -15.59 7.25 0.00
C THR A 190 -15.87 7.31 1.51
N THR A 191 -15.84 6.18 2.22
CA THR A 191 -16.29 6.09 3.63
C THR A 191 -15.42 5.17 4.49
N GLY A 192 -14.11 5.15 4.30
CA GLY A 192 -13.23 4.23 5.01
C GLY A 192 -11.80 4.71 5.08
N TYR A 193 -10.88 3.77 4.95
CA TYR A 193 -9.44 3.96 5.04
C TYR A 193 -8.71 3.75 3.70
N GLY A 194 -9.44 3.67 2.60
CA GLY A 194 -8.91 3.12 1.34
C GLY A 194 -8.80 1.58 1.41
N PRO A 195 -8.00 0.96 0.58
CA PRO A 195 -7.15 1.55 -0.44
C PRO A 195 -7.87 1.84 -1.75
N GLU A 196 -7.37 2.81 -2.51
CA GLU A 196 -7.62 2.92 -3.94
C GLU A 196 -6.43 2.39 -4.73
N CYS A 197 -6.68 1.75 -5.85
CA CYS A 197 -5.62 1.14 -6.63
C CYS A 197 -5.80 1.40 -8.12
N PHE A 198 -4.78 1.95 -8.75
CA PHE A 198 -4.64 1.99 -10.19
C PHE A 198 -3.61 0.96 -10.62
N ALA A 199 -4.00 0.00 -11.46
CA ALA A 199 -3.13 -1.06 -11.92
C ALA A 199 -2.88 -0.98 -13.43
N ILE A 200 -1.61 -1.09 -13.83
CA ILE A 200 -1.17 -1.22 -15.20
C ILE A 200 -0.62 -2.63 -15.36
N HIS A 201 -1.29 -3.44 -16.16
CA HIS A 201 -0.78 -4.74 -16.56
C HIS A 201 0.23 -4.60 -17.69
N ASP A 202 1.28 -5.42 -17.67
CA ASP A 202 2.45 -5.31 -18.53
C ASP A 202 3.30 -4.06 -18.23
N LYS A 203 4.05 -3.58 -19.21
CA LYS A 203 4.90 -2.40 -19.03
C LYS A 203 4.11 -1.11 -19.20
N PRO A 204 4.31 -0.12 -18.34
CA PRO A 204 3.72 1.19 -18.52
C PRO A 204 4.08 1.79 -19.88
N ALA A 205 3.05 2.16 -20.67
CA ALA A 205 3.22 2.56 -22.08
C ALA A 205 3.11 4.06 -22.32
N ALA A 206 2.70 4.83 -21.30
CA ALA A 206 2.39 6.25 -21.45
C ALA A 206 2.97 7.10 -20.31
N GLY A 207 4.10 6.68 -19.75
CA GLY A 207 4.85 7.51 -18.79
C GLY A 207 5.39 8.80 -19.43
N PRO A 208 5.65 9.83 -18.62
CA PRO A 208 5.48 9.87 -17.18
C PRO A 208 4.01 9.97 -16.74
N TYR A 209 3.68 9.32 -15.61
CA TYR A 209 2.38 9.43 -14.96
C TYR A 209 2.48 10.45 -13.82
N ARG A 210 1.63 11.48 -13.85
CA ARG A 210 1.48 12.42 -12.73
C ARG A 210 0.44 11.87 -11.76
N LEU A 211 0.82 11.76 -10.49
CA LEU A 211 0.01 11.21 -9.42
C LEU A 211 -0.37 12.32 -8.46
N SER A 212 -1.66 12.50 -8.22
CA SER A 212 -2.17 13.49 -7.28
C SER A 212 -3.41 12.97 -6.58
N ILE A 213 -3.74 13.57 -5.46
CA ILE A 213 -4.95 13.29 -4.70
C ILE A 213 -5.77 14.56 -4.53
N ASN A 214 -7.08 14.41 -4.51
CA ASN A 214 -8.02 15.41 -4.05
C ASN A 214 -8.62 14.96 -2.72
N TYR A 215 -8.42 15.75 -1.67
CA TYR A 215 -9.07 15.54 -0.38
C TYR A 215 -10.48 16.11 -0.46
N TYR A 216 -11.40 15.32 -1.02
CA TYR A 216 -12.74 15.78 -1.38
C TYR A 216 -13.56 16.17 -0.15
N SER A 217 -13.53 15.34 0.90
CA SER A 217 -14.19 15.66 2.17
C SER A 217 -13.44 15.15 3.38
N GLN A 218 -13.39 15.99 4.43
CA GLN A 218 -12.81 15.59 5.71
C GLN A 218 -13.75 14.66 6.46
N GLY A 219 -13.15 13.64 7.04
CA GLY A 219 -13.78 12.87 8.10
C GLY A 219 -13.69 13.57 9.46
N PRO A 220 -14.16 12.90 10.52
CA PRO A 220 -14.24 13.47 11.87
C PRO A 220 -12.87 13.85 12.48
N MET A 221 -11.77 13.38 11.91
CA MET A 221 -10.41 13.70 12.38
C MET A 221 -9.93 15.08 11.93
N GLY A 222 -10.53 15.67 10.88
CA GLY A 222 -10.19 16.99 10.37
C GLY A 222 -8.85 17.08 9.63
N TYR A 223 -8.20 15.96 9.35
CA TYR A 223 -6.99 15.84 8.54
C TYR A 223 -6.93 14.47 7.85
N GLY A 224 -6.13 14.36 6.80
CA GLY A 224 -5.82 13.10 6.14
C GLY A 224 -4.34 12.80 6.24
N MET A 225 -3.99 11.57 6.50
CA MET A 225 -2.63 11.06 6.40
C MET A 225 -2.64 9.68 5.80
N GLY A 226 -1.67 9.38 4.96
CA GLY A 226 -1.60 8.09 4.28
C GLY A 226 -0.34 7.92 3.47
N LEU A 227 -0.40 6.94 2.59
CA LEU A 227 0.71 6.54 1.73
C LEU A 227 0.22 6.26 0.31
N LEU A 228 0.96 6.76 -0.67
CA LEU A 228 0.99 6.20 -2.01
C LEU A 228 2.13 5.19 -2.08
N GLN A 229 1.82 3.93 -2.29
CA GLN A 229 2.78 2.88 -2.57
C GLN A 229 2.78 2.57 -4.07
N ILE A 230 3.93 2.76 -4.72
CA ILE A 230 4.16 2.32 -6.09
C ILE A 230 4.81 0.96 -6.02
N GLN A 231 4.14 -0.03 -6.57
CA GLN A 231 4.55 -1.43 -6.52
C GLN A 231 4.77 -1.96 -7.93
N LYS A 232 5.91 -2.59 -8.16
CA LYS A 232 6.23 -3.26 -9.42
C LYS A 232 6.41 -4.74 -9.18
N PHE A 233 5.81 -5.53 -10.02
CA PHE A 233 5.99 -6.97 -10.12
C PHE A 233 6.55 -7.30 -11.51
N ASP A 234 7.58 -8.13 -11.58
CA ASP A 234 8.27 -8.46 -12.84
C ASP A 234 7.66 -9.63 -13.61
N GLY A 235 6.62 -10.28 -13.08
CA GLY A 235 6.04 -11.50 -13.64
C GLY A 235 6.76 -12.78 -13.23
N GLN A 236 7.86 -12.71 -12.48
CA GLN A 236 8.70 -13.84 -12.09
C GLN A 236 8.85 -14.03 -10.58
N GLY A 237 8.22 -13.18 -9.79
CA GLY A 237 8.26 -13.23 -8.32
C GLY A 237 9.11 -12.15 -7.67
N ASN A 238 9.72 -11.24 -8.44
CA ASN A 238 10.41 -10.11 -7.86
C ASN A 238 9.48 -8.90 -7.72
N LEU A 239 9.56 -8.28 -6.56
CA LEU A 239 8.78 -7.09 -6.19
C LEU A 239 9.72 -5.94 -5.86
N SER A 240 9.36 -4.75 -6.30
CA SER A 240 10.01 -3.51 -5.85
C SER A 240 8.98 -2.45 -5.49
N PHE A 241 9.37 -1.54 -4.59
CA PHE A 241 8.47 -0.59 -3.97
C PHE A 241 9.07 0.80 -3.94
N GLU A 242 8.21 1.80 -4.11
CA GLU A 242 8.49 3.21 -3.81
C GLU A 242 7.34 3.74 -2.95
N ASP A 243 7.66 4.29 -1.78
CA ASP A 243 6.70 4.73 -0.80
C ASP A 243 6.72 6.27 -0.70
N ARG A 244 5.55 6.91 -0.89
CA ARG A 244 5.36 8.36 -0.83
C ARG A 244 4.31 8.71 0.22
N PRO A 245 4.69 8.83 1.50
CA PRO A 245 3.74 9.24 2.53
C PRO A 245 3.30 10.68 2.34
N TYR A 246 2.03 10.96 2.69
CA TYR A 246 1.44 12.28 2.60
C TYR A 246 0.65 12.64 3.86
N VAL A 247 0.48 13.94 4.07
CA VAL A 247 -0.42 14.51 5.07
C VAL A 247 -1.19 15.66 4.43
N ILE A 248 -2.49 15.71 4.64
CA ILE A 248 -3.37 16.77 4.16
C ILE A 248 -4.09 17.38 5.35
N MET A 249 -3.97 18.71 5.47
CA MET A 249 -4.55 19.47 6.60
C MET A 249 -5.72 20.35 6.18
N THR A 250 -5.96 20.48 4.87
CA THR A 250 -6.96 21.39 4.33
C THR A 250 -7.98 20.62 3.51
N ASP A 251 -9.25 20.85 3.77
CA ASP A 251 -10.36 20.31 3.01
C ASP A 251 -10.31 20.78 1.54
N GLN A 252 -10.74 19.94 0.61
CA GLN A 252 -10.71 20.18 -0.83
C GLN A 252 -9.32 20.51 -1.41
N ALA A 253 -8.25 20.13 -0.70
CA ALA A 253 -6.90 20.35 -1.18
C ALA A 253 -6.50 19.32 -2.24
N PHE A 254 -5.84 19.80 -3.30
CA PHE A 254 -5.09 18.96 -4.22
C PHE A 254 -3.64 18.84 -3.75
N VAL A 255 -3.17 17.61 -3.62
CA VAL A 255 -1.78 17.31 -3.24
C VAL A 255 -1.11 16.57 -4.39
N ASP A 256 0.01 17.13 -4.87
CA ASP A 256 0.87 16.47 -5.85
C ASP A 256 1.71 15.40 -5.15
N LEU A 257 1.53 14.15 -5.55
CA LEU A 257 2.31 13.00 -5.09
C LEU A 257 3.50 12.71 -6.00
N GLY A 258 3.76 13.60 -6.96
CA GLY A 258 4.89 13.53 -7.87
C GLY A 258 4.62 12.68 -9.11
N THR A 259 5.69 12.44 -9.84
CA THR A 259 5.66 11.77 -11.14
C THR A 259 6.30 10.39 -11.04
N TYR A 260 5.69 9.40 -11.69
CA TYR A 260 6.26 8.08 -11.95
C TYR A 260 6.73 8.00 -13.40
N ARG A 261 7.96 7.50 -13.63
CA ARG A 261 8.60 7.39 -14.95
C ARG A 261 8.84 5.95 -15.36
#